data_c7cb44d49ae91976f3846f9470a83525
#
_entry.id   c7cb44d49ae91976f3846f9470a83525
#
_cell.length_a   1.000
_cell.length_b   1.000
_cell.length_c   1.000
_cell.angle_alpha   90.00
_cell.angle_beta   90.00
_cell.angle_gamma   90.00
#
_symmetry.space_group_name_H-M   'P 1'
#
loop_
_entity.id
_entity.type
_entity.pdbx_description
1 polymer ?
#
loop_
_entity_poly.entity_id
_entity_poly.type
_entity_poly.pdbx_seq_one_letter_code
_entity_poly.pdbx_strand_id
1 'polypeptide(L)'
;MLYVGAESGDDEVLARVNKGETFASTADALNKAREAGLQRSVMILNGLGGKALSAQHAANSAKLMNLTQPEFVSTLVVNFPQGLERFKAQYPDFEELDQAALFNELQQFVSALTLDNSVFRSDHASNALVLKGVLGEDKARLLAQIEEAIVRPERAQLRPEWMRGL
;
A
#
# COMPACT_ATOMS: atom_id res chain seq x y z
N MET A 1 19.25 -7.56 2.64
CA MET A 1 17.84 -7.19 2.37
C MET A 1 17.82 -5.75 1.90
N LEU A 2 17.05 -5.48 0.85
CA LEU A 2 16.83 -4.13 0.30
C LEU A 2 15.43 -3.66 0.69
N TYR A 3 15.31 -2.48 1.29
CA TYR A 3 14.04 -1.83 1.60
C TYR A 3 13.76 -0.77 0.54
N VAL A 4 12.59 -0.84 -0.08
CA VAL A 4 12.20 0.04 -1.19
C VAL A 4 10.83 0.65 -0.92
N GLY A 5 10.78 1.97 -0.78
CA GLY A 5 9.54 2.72 -0.81
C GLY A 5 9.11 2.92 -2.26
N ALA A 6 8.39 1.99 -2.84
CA ALA A 6 7.78 2.18 -4.16
C ALA A 6 6.65 3.23 -4.10
N GLU A 7 5.96 3.31 -2.98
CA GLU A 7 4.84 4.18 -2.63
C GLU A 7 3.60 3.91 -3.47
N SER A 8 3.74 3.76 -4.79
CA SER A 8 2.70 3.44 -5.76
C SER A 8 3.28 2.65 -6.93
N GLY A 9 2.45 1.89 -7.60
CA GLY A 9 2.72 1.35 -8.93
C GLY A 9 2.02 2.14 -10.04
N ASP A 10 1.44 3.30 -9.73
CA ASP A 10 0.71 4.12 -10.69
C ASP A 10 1.53 5.34 -11.09
N ASP A 11 1.83 5.48 -12.38
CA ASP A 11 2.69 6.55 -12.90
C ASP A 11 2.07 7.95 -12.72
N GLU A 12 0.74 8.06 -12.76
CA GLU A 12 0.07 9.34 -12.52
C GLU A 12 0.19 9.75 -11.04
N VAL A 13 -0.03 8.81 -10.13
CA VAL A 13 0.15 9.06 -8.69
C VAL A 13 1.60 9.44 -8.40
N LEU A 14 2.57 8.68 -8.92
CA LEU A 14 4.00 8.95 -8.74
C LEU A 14 4.41 10.32 -9.27
N ALA A 15 3.88 10.74 -10.43
CA ALA A 15 4.13 12.06 -11.00
C ALA A 15 3.53 13.18 -10.12
N ARG A 16 2.28 13.02 -9.66
CA ARG A 16 1.59 14.02 -8.83
C ARG A 16 2.27 14.24 -7.47
N VAL A 17 2.85 13.19 -6.89
CA VAL A 17 3.60 13.29 -5.63
C VAL A 17 5.08 13.60 -5.82
N ASN A 18 5.51 13.83 -7.07
CA ASN A 18 6.89 14.13 -7.45
C ASN A 18 7.90 13.10 -6.92
N LYS A 19 7.56 11.81 -7.03
CA LYS A 19 8.42 10.70 -6.56
C LYS A 19 9.72 10.60 -7.34
N GLY A 20 9.72 11.00 -8.60
CA GLY A 20 10.89 10.93 -9.49
C GLY A 20 11.14 9.54 -10.08
N GLU A 21 10.27 8.57 -9.80
CA GLU A 21 10.30 7.19 -10.30
C GLU A 21 9.03 6.87 -11.08
N THR A 22 9.07 5.79 -11.86
CA THR A 22 7.94 5.25 -12.62
C THR A 22 7.72 3.79 -12.28
N PHE A 23 6.58 3.24 -12.71
CA PHE A 23 6.33 1.80 -12.67
C PHE A 23 7.49 1.01 -13.31
N ALA A 24 7.90 1.44 -14.50
CA ALA A 24 8.94 0.74 -15.26
C ALA A 24 10.31 0.80 -14.58
N SER A 25 10.74 1.98 -14.07
CA SER A 25 12.02 2.12 -13.38
C SER A 25 12.06 1.34 -12.07
N THR A 26 10.96 1.36 -11.30
CA THR A 26 10.85 0.60 -10.06
C THR A 26 10.87 -0.92 -10.33
N ALA A 27 10.14 -1.38 -11.35
CA ALA A 27 10.13 -2.79 -11.74
C ALA A 27 11.52 -3.27 -12.18
N ASP A 28 12.22 -2.48 -13.00
CA ASP A 28 13.59 -2.77 -13.43
C ASP A 28 14.55 -2.88 -12.24
N ALA A 29 14.52 -1.91 -11.32
CA ALA A 29 15.35 -1.91 -10.12
C ALA A 29 15.10 -3.13 -9.23
N LEU A 30 13.83 -3.48 -9.00
CA LEU A 30 13.45 -4.64 -8.19
C LEU A 30 13.86 -5.96 -8.85
N ASN A 31 13.76 -6.07 -10.19
CA ASN A 31 14.20 -7.26 -10.91
C ASN A 31 15.72 -7.42 -10.88
N LYS A 32 16.48 -6.33 -11.07
CA LYS A 32 17.95 -6.33 -10.92
C LYS A 32 18.39 -6.74 -9.51
N ALA A 33 17.69 -6.25 -8.48
CA ALA A 33 17.95 -6.65 -7.11
C ALA A 33 17.72 -8.16 -6.89
N ARG A 34 16.66 -8.72 -7.48
CA ARG A 34 16.40 -10.16 -7.47
C ARG A 34 17.52 -10.95 -8.15
N GLU A 35 17.94 -10.53 -9.35
CA GLU A 35 19.02 -11.16 -10.10
C GLU A 35 20.35 -11.14 -9.35
N ALA A 36 20.57 -10.09 -8.55
CA ALA A 36 21.71 -9.99 -7.65
C ALA A 36 21.57 -10.80 -6.34
N GLY A 37 20.50 -11.58 -6.18
CA GLY A 37 20.24 -12.41 -5.00
C GLY A 37 19.84 -11.63 -3.74
N LEU A 38 19.37 -10.38 -3.89
CA LEU A 38 18.91 -9.58 -2.77
C LEU A 38 17.44 -9.84 -2.44
N GLN A 39 17.15 -10.07 -1.16
CA GLN A 39 15.77 -10.03 -0.68
C GLN A 39 15.25 -8.59 -0.72
N ARG A 40 13.99 -8.42 -1.15
CA ARG A 40 13.36 -7.11 -1.33
C ARG A 40 12.15 -6.98 -0.40
N SER A 41 12.11 -5.87 0.33
CA SER A 41 10.97 -5.45 1.14
C SER A 41 10.40 -4.18 0.54
N VAL A 42 9.21 -4.27 -0.07
CA VAL A 42 8.61 -3.18 -0.84
C VAL A 42 7.42 -2.61 -0.08
N MET A 43 7.37 -1.27 -0.01
CA MET A 43 6.29 -0.53 0.67
C MET A 43 5.40 0.18 -0.33
N ILE A 44 4.08 0.11 -0.08
CA ILE A 44 3.03 0.85 -0.79
C ILE A 44 2.32 1.76 0.22
N LEU A 45 2.02 3.00 -0.16
CA LEU A 45 1.31 3.95 0.67
C LEU A 45 -0.18 3.98 0.33
N ASN A 46 -1.00 3.35 1.16
CA ASN A 46 -2.46 3.44 1.05
C ASN A 46 -2.92 4.89 1.18
N GLY A 47 -3.84 5.29 0.31
CA GLY A 47 -4.41 6.62 0.29
C GLY A 47 -3.61 7.64 -0.53
N LEU A 48 -2.42 7.27 -1.05
CA LEU A 48 -1.56 8.20 -1.78
C LEU A 48 -2.20 8.74 -3.07
N GLY A 49 -3.07 7.96 -3.70
CA GLY A 49 -3.83 8.38 -4.89
C GLY A 49 -4.97 9.36 -4.58
N GLY A 50 -5.31 9.57 -3.30
CA GLY A 50 -6.50 10.31 -2.92
C GLY A 50 -7.77 9.65 -3.45
N LYS A 51 -8.92 10.30 -3.30
CA LYS A 51 -10.21 9.75 -3.76
C LYS A 51 -10.25 9.50 -5.27
N ALA A 52 -9.68 10.41 -6.06
CA ALA A 52 -9.77 10.36 -7.51
C ALA A 52 -9.02 9.18 -8.14
N LEU A 53 -7.86 8.81 -7.59
CA LEU A 53 -6.96 7.81 -8.17
C LEU A 53 -6.83 6.54 -7.34
N SER A 54 -7.63 6.36 -6.28
CA SER A 54 -7.54 5.24 -5.35
C SER A 54 -7.61 3.87 -6.04
N ALA A 55 -8.60 3.66 -6.90
CA ALA A 55 -8.77 2.37 -7.59
C ALA A 55 -7.61 2.03 -8.53
N GLN A 56 -7.13 3.01 -9.32
CA GLN A 56 -5.98 2.78 -10.22
C GLN A 56 -4.68 2.64 -9.44
N HIS A 57 -4.52 3.37 -8.34
CA HIS A 57 -3.40 3.22 -7.42
C HIS A 57 -3.31 1.80 -6.88
N ALA A 58 -4.42 1.27 -6.34
CA ALA A 58 -4.50 -0.10 -5.84
C ALA A 58 -4.18 -1.14 -6.93
N ALA A 59 -4.81 -1.03 -8.09
CA ALA A 59 -4.65 -1.98 -9.20
C ALA A 59 -3.22 -1.97 -9.77
N ASN A 60 -2.65 -0.79 -10.02
CA ASN A 60 -1.31 -0.67 -10.60
C ASN A 60 -0.21 -1.02 -9.57
N SER A 61 -0.43 -0.74 -8.29
CA SER A 61 0.46 -1.19 -7.22
C SER A 61 0.47 -2.73 -7.09
N ALA A 62 -0.69 -3.37 -7.17
CA ALA A 62 -0.76 -4.83 -7.19
C ALA A 62 -0.07 -5.41 -8.44
N LYS A 63 -0.24 -4.79 -9.60
CA LYS A 63 0.44 -5.18 -10.84
C LYS A 63 1.97 -5.11 -10.72
N LEU A 64 2.49 -4.06 -10.08
CA LEU A 64 3.93 -3.93 -9.81
C LEU A 64 4.43 -5.07 -8.90
N MET A 65 3.72 -5.37 -7.83
CA MET A 65 4.08 -6.46 -6.92
C MET A 65 4.02 -7.81 -7.63
N ASN A 66 2.96 -8.08 -8.40
CA ASN A 66 2.81 -9.33 -9.16
C ASN A 66 3.91 -9.51 -10.19
N LEU A 67 4.35 -8.44 -10.85
CA LEU A 67 5.45 -8.50 -11.82
C LEU A 67 6.80 -8.79 -11.16
N THR A 68 7.05 -8.21 -10.00
CA THR A 68 8.37 -8.24 -9.36
C THR A 68 8.54 -9.33 -8.31
N GLN A 69 7.44 -9.87 -7.76
CA GLN A 69 7.42 -10.96 -6.77
C GLN A 69 8.40 -10.72 -5.60
N PRO A 70 8.29 -9.62 -4.84
CA PRO A 70 9.19 -9.35 -3.72
C PRO A 70 8.93 -10.30 -2.56
N GLU A 71 9.94 -10.56 -1.73
CA GLU A 71 9.86 -11.46 -0.57
C GLU A 71 8.98 -10.88 0.55
N PHE A 72 8.93 -9.54 0.64
CA PHE A 72 8.11 -8.82 1.63
C PHE A 72 7.35 -7.69 0.95
N VAL A 73 6.08 -7.58 1.27
CA VAL A 73 5.21 -6.47 0.88
C VAL A 73 4.61 -5.85 2.13
N SER A 74 4.71 -4.56 2.26
CA SER A 74 4.10 -3.83 3.36
C SER A 74 3.23 -2.68 2.87
N THR A 75 2.18 -2.38 3.64
CA THR A 75 1.36 -1.20 3.42
C THR A 75 1.38 -0.28 4.63
N LEU A 76 1.47 1.01 4.36
CA LEU A 76 1.35 2.08 5.35
C LEU A 76 0.24 3.02 4.87
N VAL A 77 -0.43 3.69 5.79
CA VAL A 77 -1.38 4.76 5.42
C VAL A 77 -0.63 6.08 5.30
N VAL A 78 -0.87 6.78 4.21
CA VAL A 78 -0.34 8.15 4.03
C VAL A 78 -0.87 9.04 5.15
N ASN A 79 -0.01 9.83 5.76
CA ASN A 79 -0.35 10.74 6.82
C ASN A 79 0.41 12.05 6.65
N PHE A 80 -0.27 13.16 6.91
CA PHE A 80 0.27 14.51 6.79
C PHE A 80 0.22 15.24 8.14
N PRO A 81 1.05 14.85 9.12
CA PRO A 81 1.10 15.58 10.41
C PRO A 81 1.53 17.04 10.22
N GLN A 82 2.28 17.28 9.17
CA GLN A 82 2.69 18.59 8.68
C GLN A 82 2.86 18.54 7.16
N GLY A 83 2.68 19.68 6.49
CA GLY A 83 3.01 19.79 5.06
C GLY A 83 1.90 19.42 4.08
N LEU A 84 0.67 19.18 4.53
CA LEU A 84 -0.49 18.93 3.65
C LEU A 84 -0.68 20.05 2.61
N GLU A 85 -0.53 21.31 3.01
CA GLU A 85 -0.64 22.45 2.09
C GLU A 85 0.45 22.42 1.00
N ARG A 86 1.69 22.07 1.38
CA ARG A 86 2.78 21.91 0.42
C ARG A 86 2.52 20.73 -0.54
N PHE A 87 1.97 19.65 -0.03
CA PHE A 87 1.59 18.50 -0.84
C PHE A 87 0.47 18.87 -1.82
N LYS A 88 -0.58 19.55 -1.35
CA LYS A 88 -1.69 20.04 -2.18
C LYS A 88 -1.27 21.09 -3.19
N ALA A 89 -0.19 21.83 -2.96
CA ALA A 89 0.34 22.75 -3.97
C ALA A 89 0.82 22.01 -5.24
N GLN A 90 1.25 20.77 -5.12
CA GLN A 90 1.65 19.91 -6.26
C GLN A 90 0.53 18.97 -6.71
N TYR A 91 -0.42 18.68 -5.84
CA TYR A 91 -1.57 17.83 -6.08
C TYR A 91 -2.86 18.56 -5.65
N PRO A 92 -3.31 19.61 -6.40
CA PRO A 92 -4.37 20.51 -5.95
C PRO A 92 -5.73 19.86 -5.70
N ASP A 93 -6.06 18.82 -6.45
CA ASP A 93 -7.30 18.04 -6.36
C ASP A 93 -7.20 16.83 -5.42
N PHE A 94 -6.16 16.78 -4.60
CA PHE A 94 -6.01 15.70 -3.62
C PHE A 94 -7.05 15.80 -2.51
N GLU A 95 -7.86 14.76 -2.42
CA GLU A 95 -8.78 14.54 -1.31
C GLU A 95 -8.39 13.25 -0.57
N GLU A 96 -8.16 13.37 0.75
CA GLU A 96 -7.82 12.22 1.59
C GLU A 96 -8.95 11.19 1.61
N LEU A 97 -8.58 9.93 1.67
CA LEU A 97 -9.52 8.84 1.93
C LEU A 97 -9.91 8.83 3.40
N ASP A 98 -11.18 8.64 3.68
CA ASP A 98 -11.63 8.26 5.00
C ASP A 98 -11.26 6.80 5.32
N GLN A 99 -11.49 6.37 6.55
CA GLN A 99 -11.11 5.04 7.01
C GLN A 99 -11.77 3.91 6.20
N ALA A 100 -13.04 4.08 5.81
CA ALA A 100 -13.75 3.08 5.02
C ALA A 100 -13.18 2.98 3.60
N ALA A 101 -12.88 4.12 2.98
CA ALA A 101 -12.24 4.18 1.67
C ALA A 101 -10.83 3.59 1.68
N LEU A 102 -10.04 3.81 2.76
CA LEU A 102 -8.73 3.17 2.94
C LEU A 102 -8.84 1.65 3.03
N PHE A 103 -9.84 1.10 3.73
CA PHE A 103 -10.04 -0.34 3.76
C PHE A 103 -10.49 -0.90 2.41
N ASN A 104 -11.35 -0.17 1.67
CA ASN A 104 -11.74 -0.56 0.32
C ASN A 104 -10.54 -0.57 -0.65
N GLU A 105 -9.66 0.42 -0.58
CA GLU A 105 -8.42 0.46 -1.38
C GLU A 105 -7.51 -0.71 -1.03
N LEU A 106 -7.30 -0.98 0.27
CA LEU A 106 -6.52 -2.12 0.75
C LEU A 106 -7.12 -3.46 0.29
N GLN A 107 -8.45 -3.59 0.31
CA GLN A 107 -9.15 -4.78 -0.19
C GLN A 107 -8.89 -5.00 -1.68
N GLN A 108 -9.01 -3.94 -2.48
CA GLN A 108 -8.74 -4.01 -3.92
C GLN A 108 -7.28 -4.40 -4.18
N PHE A 109 -6.34 -3.78 -3.48
CA PHE A 109 -4.92 -4.10 -3.59
C PHE A 109 -4.64 -5.58 -3.26
N VAL A 110 -5.03 -6.03 -2.06
CA VAL A 110 -4.79 -7.42 -1.62
C VAL A 110 -5.51 -8.44 -2.51
N SER A 111 -6.74 -8.14 -2.96
CA SER A 111 -7.50 -9.01 -3.86
C SER A 111 -6.78 -9.23 -5.19
N ALA A 112 -6.14 -8.20 -5.73
CA ALA A 112 -5.44 -8.24 -7.00
C ALA A 112 -4.02 -8.86 -6.93
N LEU A 113 -3.48 -9.08 -5.72
CA LEU A 113 -2.17 -9.72 -5.55
C LEU A 113 -2.22 -11.20 -5.94
N THR A 114 -1.20 -11.66 -6.69
CA THR A 114 -0.97 -13.05 -7.08
C THR A 114 0.42 -13.53 -6.64
N LEU A 115 0.74 -13.23 -5.38
CA LEU A 115 2.03 -13.57 -4.76
C LEU A 115 1.88 -14.88 -3.97
N ASP A 116 2.80 -15.82 -4.18
CA ASP A 116 2.70 -17.15 -3.57
C ASP A 116 3.34 -17.21 -2.16
N ASN A 117 4.51 -16.62 -1.99
CA ASN A 117 5.32 -16.77 -0.77
C ASN A 117 5.73 -15.46 -0.12
N SER A 118 5.17 -14.32 -0.56
CA SER A 118 5.51 -13.01 0.00
C SER A 118 4.91 -12.83 1.39
N VAL A 119 5.73 -12.41 2.35
CA VAL A 119 5.26 -11.99 3.66
C VAL A 119 4.58 -10.64 3.54
N PHE A 120 3.29 -10.59 3.82
CA PHE A 120 2.50 -9.37 3.85
C PHE A 120 2.41 -8.77 5.25
N ARG A 121 2.62 -7.47 5.36
CA ARG A 121 2.51 -6.71 6.61
C ARG A 121 1.80 -5.39 6.40
N SER A 122 0.76 -5.15 7.18
CA SER A 122 0.08 -3.87 7.33
C SER A 122 0.01 -3.58 8.84
N ASP A 123 1.19 -3.52 9.49
CA ASP A 123 1.32 -3.44 10.95
C ASP A 123 2.02 -2.16 11.45
N HIS A 124 2.37 -1.26 10.53
CA HIS A 124 2.90 0.06 10.90
C HIS A 124 1.91 0.85 11.75
N ALA A 125 2.41 1.78 12.56
CA ALA A 125 1.58 2.57 13.47
C ALA A 125 0.49 3.39 12.75
N SER A 126 0.70 3.80 11.50
CA SER A 126 -0.29 4.52 10.70
C SER A 126 -1.53 3.68 10.32
N ASN A 127 -1.42 2.34 10.35
CA ASN A 127 -2.53 1.46 9.97
C ASN A 127 -3.50 1.25 11.14
N ALA A 128 -4.79 1.48 10.90
CA ALA A 128 -5.85 1.17 11.86
C ALA A 128 -6.07 -0.34 11.97
N LEU A 129 -6.04 -1.08 10.85
CA LEU A 129 -6.17 -2.54 10.80
C LEU A 129 -4.79 -3.18 10.70
N VAL A 130 -4.46 -4.02 11.67
CA VAL A 130 -3.18 -4.76 11.69
C VAL A 130 -3.35 -6.09 10.95
N LEU A 131 -2.61 -6.28 9.87
CA LEU A 131 -2.62 -7.50 9.07
C LEU A 131 -1.21 -8.07 8.95
N LYS A 132 -1.10 -9.39 9.12
CA LYS A 132 0.15 -10.15 8.93
C LYS A 132 -0.17 -11.53 8.35
N GLY A 133 0.57 -11.95 7.36
CA GLY A 133 0.42 -13.29 6.78
C GLY A 133 1.37 -13.53 5.63
N VAL A 134 1.33 -14.75 5.11
CA VAL A 134 2.02 -15.16 3.88
C VAL A 134 0.98 -15.20 2.77
N LEU A 135 1.20 -14.40 1.72
CA LEU A 135 0.32 -14.41 0.54
C LEU A 135 0.44 -15.77 -0.18
N GLY A 136 -0.68 -16.28 -0.63
CA GLY A 136 -0.77 -17.66 -1.14
C GLY A 136 -1.40 -18.59 -0.10
N GLU A 137 -1.01 -18.50 1.16
CA GLU A 137 -1.61 -19.29 2.26
C GLU A 137 -2.71 -18.50 2.98
N ASP A 138 -2.43 -17.27 3.37
CA ASP A 138 -3.27 -16.45 4.25
C ASP A 138 -4.18 -15.46 3.52
N LYS A 139 -4.11 -15.34 2.20
CA LYS A 139 -4.82 -14.30 1.45
C LYS A 139 -6.32 -14.26 1.75
N ALA A 140 -6.98 -15.43 1.80
CA ALA A 140 -8.41 -15.51 2.10
C ALA A 140 -8.74 -14.99 3.51
N ARG A 141 -7.90 -15.32 4.50
CA ARG A 141 -8.03 -14.84 5.88
C ARG A 141 -7.82 -13.33 5.97
N LEU A 142 -6.82 -12.80 5.29
CA LEU A 142 -6.53 -11.36 5.25
C LEU A 142 -7.70 -10.59 4.65
N LEU A 143 -8.26 -11.07 3.52
CA LEU A 143 -9.43 -10.47 2.88
C LEU A 143 -10.67 -10.52 3.79
N ALA A 144 -10.89 -11.61 4.51
CA ALA A 144 -11.99 -11.70 5.47
C ALA A 144 -11.86 -10.69 6.63
N GLN A 145 -10.63 -10.45 7.12
CA GLN A 145 -10.36 -9.44 8.14
C GLN A 145 -10.62 -8.01 7.63
N ILE A 146 -10.25 -7.72 6.38
CA ILE A 146 -10.51 -6.42 5.74
C ILE A 146 -12.03 -6.23 5.54
N GLU A 147 -12.71 -7.26 5.05
CA GLU A 147 -14.17 -7.24 4.86
C GLU A 147 -14.91 -7.00 6.18
N GLU A 148 -14.47 -7.65 7.27
CA GLU A 148 -15.03 -7.40 8.60
C GLU A 148 -14.85 -5.94 9.03
N ALA A 149 -13.68 -5.35 8.76
CA ALA A 149 -13.41 -3.94 9.08
C ALA A 149 -14.25 -2.96 8.24
N ILE A 150 -14.62 -3.34 7.01
CA ILE A 150 -15.52 -2.55 6.14
C ILE A 150 -16.96 -2.66 6.61
N VAL A 151 -17.46 -3.89 6.82
CA VAL A 151 -18.89 -4.15 7.06
C VAL A 151 -19.29 -3.96 8.52
N ARG A 152 -18.39 -4.30 9.44
CA ARG A 152 -18.62 -4.31 10.90
C ARG A 152 -17.42 -3.75 11.65
N PRO A 153 -17.08 -2.47 11.46
CA PRO A 153 -15.87 -1.87 12.05
C PRO A 153 -15.86 -1.94 13.59
N GLU A 154 -17.03 -2.00 14.23
CA GLU A 154 -17.17 -2.16 15.68
C GLU A 154 -16.73 -3.55 16.21
N ARG A 155 -16.63 -4.55 15.33
CA ARG A 155 -16.14 -5.90 15.65
C ARG A 155 -14.70 -6.12 15.28
N ALA A 156 -14.20 -5.34 14.33
CA ALA A 156 -12.82 -5.40 13.92
C ALA A 156 -11.90 -4.87 15.04
N GLN A 157 -10.79 -5.55 15.28
CA GLN A 157 -9.78 -5.10 16.24
C GLN A 157 -8.96 -3.96 15.65
N LEU A 158 -9.58 -2.78 15.56
CA LEU A 158 -8.93 -1.60 15.03
C LEU A 158 -8.06 -0.90 16.08
N ARG A 159 -6.87 -0.48 15.67
CA ARG A 159 -6.02 0.36 16.50
C ARG A 159 -6.70 1.74 16.67
N PRO A 160 -6.92 2.20 17.90
CA PRO A 160 -7.54 3.50 18.15
C PRO A 160 -6.66 4.64 17.61
N GLU A 161 -7.30 5.77 17.29
CA GLU A 161 -6.62 6.89 16.64
C GLU A 161 -5.42 7.42 17.44
N TRP A 162 -5.53 7.50 18.75
CA TRP A 162 -4.45 7.94 19.65
C TRP A 162 -3.23 7.01 19.67
N MET A 163 -3.38 5.76 19.22
CA MET A 163 -2.28 4.80 19.04
C MET A 163 -1.71 4.80 17.62
N ARG A 164 -2.32 5.57 16.72
CA ARG A 164 -1.85 5.73 15.35
C ARG A 164 -0.96 6.95 15.28
N GLY A 165 0.30 6.76 15.00
CA GLY A 165 1.26 7.83 14.89
C GLY A 165 2.42 7.45 13.97
N LEU A 166 3.22 8.42 13.62
CA LEU A 166 4.49 8.25 12.95
C LEU A 166 5.58 8.11 14.00
#